data_9a43a73a6deaeca784aecd056e79c8e7
#
_entry.id   9a43a73a6deaeca784aecd056e79c8e7
#
_cell.length_a   1.000
_cell.length_b   1.000
_cell.length_c   1.000
_cell.angle_alpha   90.00
_cell.angle_beta   90.00
_cell.angle_gamma   90.00
#
_symmetry.space_group_name_H-M   'P 1'
#
loop_
_entity.id
_entity.type
_entity.pdbx_description
1 polymer ?
#
loop_
_entity_poly.entity_id
_entity_poly.type
_entity_poly.pdbx_seq_one_letter_code
_entity_poly.pdbx_strand_id
1 'polypeptide(L)'
;MPNIAVVDMAGKSVGEIALSDAVFGIEPNAVVMHMAVVNYLANKRQGTQSTLTRTEVSGGGRKPWRQKGTGHARQGSTRAPQWRHGGIVHAPKPRDYSYSLNKKVKRLALKSALSDKALNGGLIVLDELKLDGFSTKTVAACLNAIG
;
A
#
# COMPACT_ATOMS: atom_id res chain seq x y z
N MET A 1 -9.17 -20.47 24.01
CA MET A 1 -7.78 -20.44 23.46
C MET A 1 -7.78 -21.26 22.18
N PRO A 2 -7.48 -20.69 21.02
CA PRO A 2 -7.37 -21.48 19.80
C PRO A 2 -6.12 -22.37 19.88
N ASN A 3 -6.30 -23.69 19.72
CA ASN A 3 -5.20 -24.62 19.58
C ASN A 3 -4.87 -24.77 18.09
N ILE A 4 -3.58 -24.76 17.76
CA ILE A 4 -3.09 -24.95 16.41
C ILE A 4 -2.08 -26.08 16.39
N ALA A 5 -2.18 -26.94 15.36
CA ALA A 5 -1.23 -28.01 15.13
C ALA A 5 0.14 -27.43 14.73
N VAL A 6 1.18 -27.97 15.33
CA VAL A 6 2.58 -27.70 14.98
C VAL A 6 3.03 -28.75 13.98
N VAL A 7 3.58 -28.33 12.84
CA VAL A 7 4.05 -29.22 11.78
C VAL A 7 5.58 -29.15 11.64
N ASP A 8 6.16 -30.24 11.17
CA ASP A 8 7.59 -30.29 10.77
C ASP A 8 7.79 -29.79 9.32
N MET A 9 9.03 -29.76 8.85
CA MET A 9 9.38 -29.36 7.49
C MET A 9 8.80 -30.31 6.40
N ALA A 10 8.35 -31.50 6.78
CA ALA A 10 7.72 -32.48 5.89
C ALA A 10 6.18 -32.43 5.92
N GLY A 11 5.60 -31.46 6.66
CA GLY A 11 4.15 -31.30 6.80
C GLY A 11 3.49 -32.27 7.77
N LYS A 12 4.28 -33.03 8.58
CA LYS A 12 3.74 -33.93 9.59
C LYS A 12 3.45 -33.20 10.89
N SER A 13 2.32 -33.45 11.52
CA SER A 13 1.99 -32.90 12.84
C SER A 13 2.93 -33.48 13.92
N VAL A 14 3.59 -32.59 14.64
CA VAL A 14 4.51 -32.93 15.77
C VAL A 14 3.84 -32.72 17.13
N GLY A 15 2.87 -31.76 17.18
CA GLY A 15 2.19 -31.44 18.44
C GLY A 15 1.13 -30.35 18.24
N GLU A 16 0.66 -29.80 19.34
CA GLU A 16 -0.29 -28.68 19.36
C GLU A 16 0.22 -27.58 20.29
N ILE A 17 -0.05 -26.33 19.93
CA ILE A 17 0.25 -25.16 20.75
C ILE A 17 -1.04 -24.37 21.04
N ALA A 18 -1.23 -23.98 22.30
CA ALA A 18 -2.31 -23.10 22.70
C ALA A 18 -1.90 -21.64 22.48
N LEU A 19 -2.63 -20.91 21.64
CA LEU A 19 -2.39 -19.49 21.38
C LEU A 19 -3.04 -18.60 22.43
N SER A 20 -2.40 -17.48 22.77
CA SER A 20 -2.92 -16.51 23.73
C SER A 20 -4.18 -15.81 23.21
N ASP A 21 -5.30 -15.88 23.93
CA ASP A 21 -6.54 -15.18 23.63
C ASP A 21 -6.38 -13.65 23.55
N ALA A 22 -5.45 -13.10 24.31
CA ALA A 22 -5.18 -11.65 24.29
C ALA A 22 -4.61 -11.13 22.96
N VAL A 23 -4.18 -12.05 22.06
CA VAL A 23 -3.61 -11.71 20.75
C VAL A 23 -4.40 -12.36 19.61
N PHE A 24 -4.76 -13.65 19.73
CA PHE A 24 -5.34 -14.46 18.67
C PHE A 24 -6.83 -14.77 18.89
N GLY A 25 -7.39 -14.39 20.05
CA GLY A 25 -8.79 -14.63 20.41
C GLY A 25 -9.67 -13.38 20.39
N ILE A 26 -9.19 -12.26 19.87
CA ILE A 26 -10.00 -11.04 19.75
C ILE A 26 -10.92 -11.09 18.54
N GLU A 27 -12.06 -10.42 18.62
CA GLU A 27 -12.95 -10.23 17.47
C GLU A 27 -12.27 -9.39 16.40
N PRO A 28 -12.12 -9.88 15.14
CA PRO A 28 -11.45 -9.16 14.07
C PRO A 28 -12.19 -7.88 13.69
N ASN A 29 -11.50 -6.74 13.71
CA ASN A 29 -12.05 -5.44 13.32
C ASN A 29 -11.57 -5.03 11.93
N ALA A 30 -12.41 -5.28 10.91
CA ALA A 30 -12.09 -5.01 9.51
C ALA A 30 -11.79 -3.51 9.24
N VAL A 31 -12.48 -2.60 9.94
CA VAL A 31 -12.28 -1.16 9.75
C VAL A 31 -10.87 -0.75 10.17
N VAL A 32 -10.43 -1.22 11.33
CA VAL A 32 -9.09 -0.89 11.86
C VAL A 32 -7.99 -1.52 11.01
N MET A 33 -8.18 -2.75 10.52
CA MET A 33 -7.26 -3.39 9.57
C MET A 33 -7.15 -2.59 8.27
N HIS A 34 -8.28 -2.18 7.69
CA HIS A 34 -8.31 -1.34 6.50
C HIS A 34 -7.59 0.00 6.71
N MET A 35 -7.84 0.68 7.84
CA MET A 35 -7.12 1.92 8.19
C MET A 35 -5.61 1.72 8.24
N ALA A 36 -5.13 0.60 8.78
CA ALA A 36 -3.70 0.28 8.84
C ALA A 36 -3.11 0.06 7.43
N VAL A 37 -3.83 -0.66 6.55
CA VAL A 37 -3.42 -0.89 5.15
C VAL A 37 -3.37 0.43 4.37
N VAL A 38 -4.40 1.27 4.47
CA VAL A 38 -4.42 2.60 3.80
C VAL A 38 -3.26 3.47 4.28
N ASN A 39 -2.99 3.50 5.59
CA ASN A 39 -1.85 4.21 6.15
C ASN A 39 -0.52 3.69 5.60
N TYR A 40 -0.33 2.37 5.55
CA TYR A 40 0.88 1.76 5.00
C TYR A 40 1.08 2.12 3.53
N LEU A 41 0.03 2.03 2.71
CA LEU A 41 0.08 2.39 1.29
C LEU A 41 0.34 3.88 1.08
N ALA A 42 -0.27 4.75 1.88
CA ALA A 42 0.00 6.19 1.83
C ALA A 42 1.46 6.52 2.16
N ASN A 43 2.02 5.88 3.19
CA ASN A 43 3.41 6.09 3.60
C ASN A 43 4.44 5.54 2.58
N LYS A 44 4.05 4.62 1.71
CA LYS A 44 4.90 4.14 0.60
C LYS A 44 4.93 5.09 -0.59
N ARG A 45 4.00 6.05 -0.69
CA ARG A 45 3.95 6.97 -1.82
C ARG A 45 5.11 7.96 -1.75
N GLN A 46 5.90 8.02 -2.82
CA GLN A 46 7.03 8.92 -2.91
C GLN A 46 6.63 10.40 -3.07
N GLY A 47 5.49 10.67 -3.72
CA GLY A 47 4.92 12.01 -3.85
C GLY A 47 5.72 12.99 -4.72
N THR A 48 6.54 12.50 -5.63
CA THR A 48 7.44 13.32 -6.49
C THR A 48 6.80 13.81 -7.78
N GLN A 49 5.50 13.55 -8.00
CA GLN A 49 4.79 14.02 -9.18
C GLN A 49 4.83 15.56 -9.24
N SER A 50 5.20 16.11 -10.41
CA SER A 50 5.25 17.54 -10.63
C SER A 50 4.86 17.87 -12.06
N THR A 51 4.03 18.88 -12.23
CA THR A 51 3.65 19.42 -13.54
C THR A 51 3.71 20.95 -13.49
N LEU A 52 3.78 21.56 -14.68
CA LEU A 52 3.87 23.00 -14.79
C LEU A 52 2.47 23.61 -14.92
N THR A 53 2.20 24.60 -14.08
CA THR A 53 1.02 25.46 -14.21
C THR A 53 1.22 26.47 -15.32
N ARG A 54 0.15 27.12 -15.72
CA ARG A 54 0.17 28.20 -16.74
C ARG A 54 1.19 29.30 -16.44
N THR A 55 1.45 29.59 -15.18
CA THR A 55 2.42 30.63 -14.76
C THR A 55 3.87 30.17 -14.87
N GLU A 56 4.11 28.88 -14.75
CA GLU A 56 5.44 28.26 -14.76
C GLU A 56 5.92 27.88 -16.18
N VAL A 57 4.98 27.64 -17.09
CA VAL A 57 5.34 27.33 -18.49
C VAL A 57 6.00 28.53 -19.14
N SER A 58 7.11 28.31 -19.84
CA SER A 58 7.84 29.34 -20.58
C SER A 58 7.06 29.82 -21.80
N GLY A 59 7.21 31.08 -22.18
CA GLY A 59 6.62 31.69 -23.39
C GLY A 59 5.31 32.44 -23.10
N GLY A 60 4.55 32.76 -24.17
CA GLY A 60 3.17 33.27 -24.12
C GLY A 60 2.96 34.66 -23.55
N GLY A 61 3.97 35.50 -23.46
CA GLY A 61 3.86 36.86 -22.94
C GLY A 61 3.05 37.79 -23.84
N ARG A 62 2.99 37.50 -25.15
CA ARG A 62 2.22 38.27 -26.14
C ARG A 62 0.88 37.59 -26.41
N LYS A 63 -0.20 38.42 -26.60
CA LYS A 63 -1.50 37.95 -27.07
C LYS A 63 -1.34 37.39 -28.50
N PRO A 64 -1.83 36.19 -28.83
CA PRO A 64 -1.63 35.55 -30.13
C PRO A 64 -2.18 36.36 -31.29
N TRP A 65 -3.37 36.97 -31.14
CA TRP A 65 -4.01 37.83 -32.12
C TRP A 65 -4.93 38.85 -31.46
N ARG A 66 -5.38 39.82 -32.22
CA ARG A 66 -6.32 40.86 -31.77
C ARG A 66 -7.67 40.27 -31.36
N GLN A 67 -8.39 40.96 -30.47
CA GLN A 67 -9.60 40.51 -29.83
C GLN A 67 -10.78 40.24 -30.81
N LYS A 68 -10.85 40.98 -31.93
CA LYS A 68 -11.91 40.91 -32.95
C LYS A 68 -11.32 41.04 -34.35
N GLY A 69 -12.07 40.60 -35.38
CA GLY A 69 -11.72 40.81 -36.78
C GLY A 69 -10.67 39.83 -37.33
N THR A 70 -10.46 38.65 -36.70
CA THR A 70 -9.54 37.62 -37.20
C THR A 70 -10.25 36.33 -37.63
N GLY A 71 -11.55 36.19 -37.34
CA GLY A 71 -12.27 34.92 -37.54
C GLY A 71 -11.88 33.78 -36.60
N HIS A 72 -10.86 33.97 -35.76
CA HIS A 72 -10.41 32.97 -34.76
C HIS A 72 -11.09 33.15 -33.41
N ALA A 73 -11.14 32.06 -32.65
CA ALA A 73 -11.58 32.10 -31.24
C ALA A 73 -10.69 33.06 -30.43
N ARG A 74 -11.28 33.76 -29.47
CA ARG A 74 -10.54 34.71 -28.61
C ARG A 74 -9.53 34.00 -27.75
N GLN A 75 -8.27 34.41 -27.76
CA GLN A 75 -7.18 33.85 -26.99
C GLN A 75 -6.37 34.96 -26.32
N GLY A 76 -5.98 34.71 -25.04
CA GLY A 76 -5.18 35.64 -24.28
C GLY A 76 -3.70 35.25 -24.19
N SER A 77 -3.42 33.96 -24.21
CA SER A 77 -2.05 33.42 -24.06
C SER A 77 -1.95 32.03 -24.67
N THR A 78 -0.82 31.71 -25.27
CA THR A 78 -0.48 30.37 -25.79
C THR A 78 -0.14 29.38 -24.68
N ARG A 79 0.06 29.85 -23.43
CA ARG A 79 0.28 29.01 -22.26
C ARG A 79 -1.02 28.54 -21.59
N ALA A 80 -2.18 28.92 -22.10
CA ALA A 80 -3.46 28.51 -21.56
C ALA A 80 -3.66 26.98 -21.70
N PRO A 81 -4.41 26.32 -20.78
CA PRO A 81 -4.52 24.87 -20.75
C PRO A 81 -5.08 24.22 -22.02
N GLN A 82 -5.89 24.95 -22.80
CA GLN A 82 -6.45 24.48 -24.05
C GLN A 82 -5.43 24.44 -25.20
N TRP A 83 -4.26 25.04 -25.01
CA TRP A 83 -3.19 25.05 -26.00
C TRP A 83 -2.28 23.83 -25.81
N ARG A 84 -1.80 23.29 -26.92
CA ARG A 84 -0.74 22.28 -26.91
C ARG A 84 0.51 22.92 -26.30
N HIS A 85 1.15 22.20 -25.38
CA HIS A 85 2.26 22.71 -24.54
C HIS A 85 1.87 23.84 -23.57
N GLY A 86 0.58 24.10 -23.37
CA GLY A 86 0.10 24.98 -22.30
C GLY A 86 0.25 24.36 -20.90
N GLY A 87 -0.04 25.16 -19.87
CA GLY A 87 0.00 24.70 -18.48
C GLY A 87 -1.14 23.76 -18.14
N ILE A 88 -0.96 22.94 -17.08
CA ILE A 88 -1.97 22.03 -16.57
C ILE A 88 -2.79 22.72 -15.49
N VAL A 89 -4.14 22.62 -15.59
CA VAL A 89 -5.06 23.09 -14.56
C VAL A 89 -5.03 22.10 -13.39
N HIS A 90 -5.03 22.58 -12.15
CA HIS A 90 -4.87 21.75 -10.94
C HIS A 90 -3.63 20.85 -11.01
N ALA A 91 -2.55 21.39 -11.51
CA ALA A 91 -1.29 20.70 -11.71
C ALA A 91 -0.81 20.03 -10.40
N PRO A 92 -0.56 18.72 -10.41
CA PRO A 92 -0.02 18.06 -9.24
C PRO A 92 1.38 18.60 -8.91
N LYS A 93 1.63 18.84 -7.64
CA LYS A 93 2.92 19.26 -7.10
C LYS A 93 3.45 18.20 -6.13
N PRO A 94 4.76 18.13 -5.93
CA PRO A 94 5.34 17.25 -4.94
C PRO A 94 4.74 17.52 -3.56
N ARG A 95 4.32 16.43 -2.88
CA ARG A 95 3.80 16.52 -1.52
C ARG A 95 4.09 15.24 -0.74
N ASP A 96 4.17 15.35 0.56
CA ASP A 96 4.20 14.23 1.47
C ASP A 96 2.77 13.67 1.69
N TYR A 97 2.62 12.36 1.56
CA TYR A 97 1.38 11.64 1.81
C TYR A 97 1.42 10.87 3.13
N SER A 98 2.54 10.92 3.84
CA SER A 98 2.72 10.17 5.08
C SER A 98 1.88 10.73 6.22
N TYR A 99 1.35 9.83 7.02
CA TYR A 99 0.71 10.15 8.30
C TYR A 99 0.86 9.01 9.28
N SER A 100 0.72 9.29 10.57
CA SER A 100 0.85 8.27 11.61
C SER A 100 -0.50 7.91 12.22
N LEU A 101 -0.70 6.61 12.49
CA LEU A 101 -1.80 6.12 13.31
C LEU A 101 -1.36 5.99 14.78
N ASN A 102 -2.31 6.13 15.69
CA ASN A 102 -2.09 5.92 17.11
C ASN A 102 -1.56 4.51 17.40
N LYS A 103 -0.63 4.36 18.33
CA LYS A 103 -0.02 3.07 18.69
C LYS A 103 -1.05 2.00 19.07
N LYS A 104 -2.12 2.37 19.80
CA LYS A 104 -3.21 1.45 20.18
C LYS A 104 -3.96 0.93 18.96
N VAL A 105 -4.23 1.79 17.96
CA VAL A 105 -4.90 1.41 16.70
C VAL A 105 -4.04 0.44 15.88
N LYS A 106 -2.74 0.72 15.74
CA LYS A 106 -1.81 -0.20 15.04
C LYS A 106 -1.75 -1.58 15.70
N ARG A 107 -1.69 -1.61 17.04
CA ARG A 107 -1.69 -2.89 17.80
C ARG A 107 -3.01 -3.65 17.64
N LEU A 108 -4.14 -2.94 17.67
CA LEU A 108 -5.45 -3.56 17.46
C LEU A 108 -5.58 -4.13 16.04
N ALA A 109 -5.10 -3.39 15.02
CA ALA A 109 -5.08 -3.87 13.64
C ALA A 109 -4.28 -5.16 13.48
N LEU A 110 -3.09 -5.22 14.08
CA LEU A 110 -2.24 -6.41 14.02
C LEU A 110 -2.89 -7.61 14.73
N LYS A 111 -3.41 -7.40 15.94
CA LYS A 111 -4.12 -8.45 16.68
C LYS A 111 -5.35 -8.95 15.93
N SER A 112 -6.14 -8.03 15.33
CA SER A 112 -7.30 -8.38 14.52
C SER A 112 -6.90 -9.24 13.31
N ALA A 113 -5.82 -8.90 12.63
CA ALA A 113 -5.32 -9.68 11.49
C ALA A 113 -4.83 -11.07 11.91
N LEU A 114 -4.13 -11.18 13.05
CA LEU A 114 -3.68 -12.47 13.57
C LEU A 114 -4.85 -13.35 14.03
N SER A 115 -5.85 -12.77 14.70
CA SER A 115 -7.06 -13.49 15.10
C SER A 115 -7.86 -13.99 13.88
N ASP A 116 -8.02 -13.16 12.85
CA ASP A 116 -8.68 -13.55 11.61
C ASP A 116 -7.97 -14.73 10.94
N LYS A 117 -6.63 -14.70 10.86
CA LYS A 117 -5.84 -15.81 10.32
C LYS A 117 -5.95 -17.08 11.15
N ALA A 118 -5.96 -16.97 12.48
CA ALA A 118 -6.14 -18.13 13.36
C ALA A 118 -7.54 -18.74 13.23
N LEU A 119 -8.59 -17.91 13.12
CA LEU A 119 -9.97 -18.36 12.93
C LEU A 119 -10.21 -19.05 11.57
N ASN A 120 -9.61 -18.52 10.52
CA ASN A 120 -9.78 -19.02 9.14
C ASN A 120 -8.77 -20.13 8.77
N GLY A 121 -7.97 -20.64 9.71
CA GLY A 121 -6.97 -21.67 9.45
C GLY A 121 -5.81 -21.21 8.54
N GLY A 122 -5.64 -19.90 8.39
CA GLY A 122 -4.57 -19.31 7.57
C GLY A 122 -3.25 -19.09 8.32
N LEU A 123 -3.09 -19.70 9.50
CA LEU A 123 -1.88 -19.67 10.31
C LEU A 123 -1.28 -21.07 10.40
N ILE A 124 -0.05 -21.22 9.95
CA ILE A 124 0.71 -22.45 10.03
C ILE A 124 1.85 -22.25 11.03
N VAL A 125 2.00 -23.18 11.97
CA VAL A 125 3.07 -23.15 12.95
C VAL A 125 4.06 -24.25 12.65
N LEU A 126 5.29 -23.86 12.34
CA LEU A 126 6.40 -24.76 12.08
C LEU A 126 7.20 -24.95 13.38
N ASP A 127 7.54 -26.21 13.71
CA ASP A 127 8.35 -26.54 14.89
C ASP A 127 9.74 -25.96 14.75
N GLU A 128 10.46 -26.35 13.72
CA GLU A 128 11.82 -25.90 13.48
C GLU A 128 12.12 -25.81 12.00
N LEU A 129 12.84 -24.74 11.58
CA LEU A 129 13.36 -24.59 10.23
C LEU A 129 14.89 -24.80 10.27
N LYS A 130 15.34 -26.01 9.98
CA LYS A 130 16.77 -26.37 9.89
C LYS A 130 17.18 -26.51 8.44
N LEU A 131 18.22 -25.78 8.04
CA LEU A 131 18.85 -25.88 6.73
C LEU A 131 20.35 -26.03 6.93
N ASP A 132 20.92 -27.10 6.36
CA ASP A 132 22.37 -27.37 6.42
C ASP A 132 23.19 -26.40 5.54
N GLY A 133 22.52 -25.63 4.68
CA GLY A 133 23.12 -24.64 3.80
C GLY A 133 22.08 -23.85 3.00
N PHE A 134 22.53 -22.90 2.19
CA PHE A 134 21.68 -22.09 1.33
C PHE A 134 21.11 -22.94 0.16
N SER A 135 19.90 -23.44 0.31
CA SER A 135 19.20 -24.26 -0.69
C SER A 135 17.77 -23.83 -0.90
N THR A 136 17.49 -23.21 -2.04
CA THR A 136 16.12 -22.84 -2.45
C THR A 136 15.26 -24.07 -2.71
N LYS A 137 15.83 -25.17 -3.20
CA LYS A 137 15.16 -26.44 -3.46
C LYS A 137 14.57 -27.03 -2.17
N THR A 138 15.34 -27.02 -1.09
CA THR A 138 14.88 -27.57 0.22
C THR A 138 13.74 -26.73 0.78
N VAL A 139 13.85 -25.39 0.70
CA VAL A 139 12.78 -24.48 1.14
C VAL A 139 11.51 -24.64 0.30
N ALA A 140 11.65 -24.75 -1.02
CA ALA A 140 10.50 -24.97 -1.90
C ALA A 140 9.81 -26.32 -1.63
N ALA A 141 10.57 -27.38 -1.36
CA ALA A 141 10.01 -28.68 -0.97
C ALA A 141 9.25 -28.60 0.36
N CYS A 142 9.80 -27.89 1.35
CA CYS A 142 9.14 -27.64 2.64
C CYS A 142 7.83 -26.86 2.45
N LEU A 143 7.84 -25.75 1.71
CA LEU A 143 6.63 -24.95 1.45
C LEU A 143 5.55 -25.76 0.72
N ASN A 144 5.91 -26.61 -0.23
CA ASN A 144 4.96 -27.49 -0.92
C ASN A 144 4.40 -28.60 -0.03
N ALA A 145 5.13 -29.02 1.01
CA ALA A 145 4.68 -30.02 1.95
C ALA A 145 3.73 -29.47 3.02
N ILE A 146 3.85 -28.19 3.32
CA ILE A 146 3.07 -27.50 4.36
C ILE A 146 1.75 -26.94 3.79
N GLY A 147 1.68 -26.59 2.49
CA GLY A 147 0.49 -26.10 1.80
C GLY A 147 0.69 -24.70 1.23
#